data_8be8f2cf7ccfd8c98e0b4cbcb48924ba
#
_entry.id   8be8f2cf7ccfd8c98e0b4cbcb48924ba
#
_cell.length_a   1.000
_cell.length_b   1.000
_cell.length_c   1.000
_cell.angle_alpha   90.00
_cell.angle_beta   90.00
_cell.angle_gamma   90.00
#
_symmetry.space_group_name_H-M   'P 1'
#
loop_
_entity.id
_entity.type
_entity.pdbx_description
1 polymer ?
#
loop_
_entity_poly.entity_id
_entity_poly.type
_entity_poly.pdbx_seq_one_letter_code
_entity_poly.pdbx_strand_id
1 'polypeptide(L)'
;MKISHIINPVIMNKNSDLFYAQPMTFESVLNAKKCAEKISNVNIELLAACYEEDESIVPDYIKKTSNLTASLLDLMQPIKPRKLPFIKDILDRAVESDSDYIIYTNVDISLTKEFYTKVLEYIKLGHDALIINRITMPKYNNKGLEWYLENIKTGKKHAGYDCFVFKKSAYSKFILGHIVIGINWIDEILLRNVLTFACNPIVLQSPYMTFHMGDDLIWKDRDYSDQRKFNQLEAYALMDELANHKLSV
;
A
#
# COMPACT_ATOMS: atom_id res chain seq x y z
N MET A 1 -4.84 -6.45 20.48
CA MET A 1 -4.39 -6.65 19.09
C MET A 1 -3.54 -5.47 18.69
N LYS A 2 -2.43 -5.73 18.02
CA LYS A 2 -1.49 -4.71 17.53
C LYS A 2 -1.43 -4.78 16.00
N ILE A 3 -1.56 -3.64 15.33
CA ILE A 3 -1.56 -3.51 13.87
C ILE A 3 -0.45 -2.55 13.47
N SER A 4 0.38 -2.91 12.52
CA SER A 4 1.33 -2.00 11.86
C SER A 4 0.82 -1.65 10.47
N HIS A 5 0.67 -0.36 10.20
CA HIS A 5 0.33 0.16 8.88
C HIS A 5 1.55 0.86 8.29
N ILE A 6 2.07 0.33 7.20
CA ILE A 6 3.28 0.81 6.54
C ILE A 6 2.96 1.46 5.20
N ILE A 7 3.61 2.59 4.94
CA ILE A 7 3.57 3.35 3.70
C ILE A 7 5.00 3.68 3.26
N ASN A 8 5.17 4.07 2.01
CA ASN A 8 6.47 4.50 1.45
C ASN A 8 6.40 5.98 1.02
N PRO A 9 6.66 6.95 1.90
CA PRO A 9 6.74 8.37 1.56
C PRO A 9 7.89 8.67 0.59
N VAL A 10 7.67 9.63 -0.32
CA VAL A 10 8.67 10.08 -1.29
C VAL A 10 8.52 11.58 -1.57
N ILE A 11 9.63 12.31 -1.65
CA ILE A 11 9.60 13.73 -2.02
C ILE A 11 9.19 13.89 -3.48
N MET A 12 8.15 14.68 -3.71
CA MET A 12 7.61 14.94 -5.05
C MET A 12 7.49 16.44 -5.31
N ASN A 13 7.58 16.83 -6.58
CA ASN A 13 7.35 18.21 -6.99
C ASN A 13 5.84 18.50 -7.16
N LYS A 14 5.48 19.79 -7.22
CA LYS A 14 4.09 20.28 -7.32
C LYS A 14 3.36 19.86 -8.61
N ASN A 15 4.06 19.34 -9.59
CA ASN A 15 3.45 18.89 -10.84
C ASN A 15 2.90 17.45 -10.75
N SER A 16 3.19 16.75 -9.66
CA SER A 16 2.70 15.40 -9.41
C SER A 16 1.44 15.42 -8.53
N ASP A 17 0.43 14.63 -8.87
CA ASP A 17 -0.74 14.42 -8.02
C ASP A 17 -0.31 13.90 -6.63
N LEU A 18 0.76 13.11 -6.57
CA LEU A 18 1.32 12.56 -5.34
C LEU A 18 1.80 13.64 -4.34
N PHE A 19 2.23 14.81 -4.83
CA PHE A 19 2.59 15.94 -3.98
C PHE A 19 1.42 16.38 -3.08
N TYR A 20 0.20 16.33 -3.61
CA TYR A 20 -1.02 16.70 -2.89
C TYR A 20 -1.65 15.52 -2.15
N ALA A 21 -1.51 14.32 -2.69
CA ALA A 21 -2.12 13.12 -2.11
C ALA A 21 -1.44 12.68 -0.81
N GLN A 22 -0.11 12.71 -0.73
CA GLN A 22 0.62 12.24 0.45
C GLN A 22 0.23 12.96 1.76
N PRO A 23 0.19 14.32 1.83
CA PRO A 23 -0.24 15.00 3.05
C PRO A 23 -1.66 14.62 3.48
N MET A 24 -2.55 14.41 2.51
CA MET A 24 -3.92 13.96 2.78
C MET A 24 -3.96 12.52 3.30
N THR A 25 -3.14 11.63 2.74
CA THR A 25 -2.95 10.28 3.26
C THR A 25 -2.47 10.31 4.70
N PHE A 26 -1.42 11.08 5.01
CA PHE A 26 -0.88 11.20 6.36
C PHE A 26 -1.95 11.67 7.37
N GLU A 27 -2.72 12.69 7.03
CA GLU A 27 -3.84 13.16 7.85
C GLU A 27 -4.91 12.07 8.03
N SER A 28 -5.29 11.39 6.95
CA SER A 28 -6.34 10.38 6.95
C SER A 28 -5.99 9.16 7.82
N VAL A 29 -4.75 8.66 7.74
CA VAL A 29 -4.31 7.52 8.54
C VAL A 29 -4.25 7.88 10.04
N LEU A 30 -3.85 9.10 10.38
CA LEU A 30 -3.87 9.59 11.76
C LEU A 30 -5.29 9.69 12.32
N ASN A 31 -6.21 10.25 11.52
CA ASN A 31 -7.62 10.41 11.92
C ASN A 31 -8.30 9.03 12.10
N ALA A 32 -8.07 8.10 11.19
CA ALA A 32 -8.57 6.74 11.29
C ALA A 32 -8.00 6.00 12.52
N LYS A 33 -6.68 6.14 12.80
CA LYS A 33 -6.04 5.59 14.00
C LYS A 33 -6.71 6.12 15.26
N LYS A 34 -6.80 7.45 15.41
CA LYS A 34 -7.43 8.09 16.58
C LYS A 34 -8.88 7.62 16.79
N CYS A 35 -9.63 7.44 15.70
CA CYS A 35 -11.00 6.94 15.76
C CYS A 35 -11.05 5.50 16.32
N ALA A 36 -10.25 4.59 15.76
CA ALA A 36 -10.27 3.19 16.17
C ALA A 36 -9.75 2.98 17.59
N GLU A 37 -8.65 3.63 17.99
CA GLU A 37 -8.08 3.51 19.34
C GLU A 37 -8.99 4.06 20.44
N LYS A 38 -9.87 5.03 20.09
CA LYS A 38 -10.86 5.58 21.03
C LYS A 38 -11.99 4.61 21.35
N ILE A 39 -12.38 3.76 20.41
CA ILE A 39 -13.58 2.90 20.52
C ILE A 39 -13.27 1.41 20.66
N SER A 40 -12.00 1.03 20.53
CA SER A 40 -11.57 -0.37 20.60
C SER A 40 -10.20 -0.49 21.28
N ASN A 41 -9.95 -1.64 21.91
CA ASN A 41 -8.64 -1.95 22.50
C ASN A 41 -7.68 -2.46 21.42
N VAL A 42 -7.34 -1.60 20.46
CA VAL A 42 -6.35 -1.85 19.41
C VAL A 42 -5.20 -0.87 19.56
N ASN A 43 -3.99 -1.31 19.29
CA ASN A 43 -2.82 -0.45 19.17
C ASN A 43 -2.40 -0.41 17.69
N ILE A 44 -2.44 0.77 17.07
CA ILE A 44 -2.08 0.97 15.66
C ILE A 44 -0.76 1.74 15.60
N GLU A 45 0.27 1.10 15.06
CA GLU A 45 1.55 1.73 14.78
C GLU A 45 1.60 2.15 13.31
N LEU A 46 1.79 3.44 13.05
CA LEU A 46 1.99 3.97 11.70
C LEU A 46 3.48 3.96 11.38
N LEU A 47 3.86 3.35 10.26
CA LEU A 47 5.25 3.17 9.85
C LEU A 47 5.51 3.82 8.49
N ALA A 48 6.68 4.42 8.34
CA ALA A 48 7.19 4.94 7.09
C ALA A 48 8.51 4.24 6.74
N ALA A 49 8.52 3.51 5.62
CA ALA A 49 9.73 2.98 5.01
C ALA A 49 10.10 3.85 3.80
N CYS A 50 11.17 4.59 3.88
CA CYS A 50 11.63 5.50 2.83
C CYS A 50 13.15 5.51 2.73
N TYR A 51 13.67 6.16 1.69
CA TYR A 51 15.09 6.47 1.60
C TYR A 51 15.44 7.65 2.52
N GLU A 52 16.72 7.80 2.86
CA GLU A 52 17.22 8.87 3.74
C GLU A 52 16.81 10.25 3.22
N GLU A 53 16.92 10.47 1.91
CA GLU A 53 16.54 11.73 1.26
C GLU A 53 15.07 12.10 1.42
N ASP A 54 14.18 11.14 1.64
CA ASP A 54 12.74 11.33 1.76
C ASP A 54 12.25 11.51 3.21
N GLU A 55 13.11 11.33 4.20
CA GLU A 55 12.71 11.38 5.62
C GLU A 55 12.10 12.71 6.06
N SER A 56 12.47 13.80 5.42
CA SER A 56 12.05 15.14 5.82
C SER A 56 10.55 15.40 5.64
N ILE A 57 9.85 14.61 4.81
CA ILE A 57 8.41 14.75 4.60
C ILE A 57 7.57 13.85 5.51
N VAL A 58 8.20 12.96 6.28
CA VAL A 58 7.50 12.06 7.20
C VAL A 58 7.07 12.82 8.46
N PRO A 59 5.77 12.92 8.76
CA PRO A 59 5.30 13.58 9.98
C PRO A 59 5.77 12.86 11.24
N ASP A 60 5.98 13.59 12.34
CA ASP A 60 6.49 13.08 13.62
C ASP A 60 5.62 11.96 14.24
N TYR A 61 4.34 11.92 13.92
CA TYR A 61 3.42 10.87 14.41
C TYR A 61 3.47 9.56 13.60
N ILE A 62 4.26 9.51 12.52
CA ILE A 62 4.55 8.30 11.76
C ILE A 62 5.99 7.89 12.08
N LYS A 63 6.14 6.70 12.64
CA LYS A 63 7.46 6.19 13.01
C LYS A 63 8.24 5.81 11.76
N LYS A 64 9.40 6.42 11.59
CA LYS A 64 10.36 6.02 10.56
C LYS A 64 10.96 4.66 10.91
N THR A 65 11.04 3.78 9.94
CA THR A 65 11.78 2.50 10.05
C THR A 65 13.26 2.73 9.73
N SER A 66 14.07 1.66 9.70
CA SER A 66 15.39 1.74 9.07
C SER A 66 15.23 2.08 7.59
N ASN A 67 16.15 2.89 7.05
CA ASN A 67 16.08 3.39 5.68
C ASN A 67 16.14 2.27 4.65
N LEU A 68 15.45 2.48 3.54
CA LEU A 68 15.60 1.64 2.36
C LEU A 68 16.96 1.92 1.71
N THR A 69 17.63 0.90 1.26
CA THR A 69 18.98 1.01 0.65
C THR A 69 19.01 0.50 -0.78
N ALA A 70 18.23 -0.53 -1.10
CA ALA A 70 18.16 -1.11 -2.43
C ALA A 70 17.04 -0.50 -3.27
N SER A 71 17.22 -0.47 -4.57
CA SER A 71 16.27 0.07 -5.55
C SER A 71 16.38 -0.66 -6.90
N LEU A 72 15.46 -0.36 -7.80
CA LEU A 72 15.53 -0.85 -9.19
C LEU A 72 16.87 -0.49 -9.86
N LEU A 73 17.49 0.64 -9.50
CA LEU A 73 18.74 1.10 -10.11
C LEU A 73 19.95 0.21 -9.81
N ASP A 74 19.83 -0.64 -8.79
CA ASP A 74 20.87 -1.63 -8.45
C ASP A 74 20.82 -2.85 -9.39
N LEU A 75 19.71 -3.07 -10.07
CA LEU A 75 19.49 -4.21 -10.97
C LEU A 75 19.49 -3.82 -12.46
N MET A 76 19.16 -2.58 -12.79
CA MET A 76 19.12 -2.11 -14.16
C MET A 76 19.40 -0.61 -14.28
N GLN A 77 19.79 -0.17 -15.49
CA GLN A 77 19.93 1.23 -15.81
C GLN A 77 18.82 1.64 -16.80
N PRO A 78 17.69 2.15 -16.32
CA PRO A 78 16.57 2.54 -17.18
C PRO A 78 16.86 3.83 -17.95
N ILE A 79 16.18 4.01 -19.09
CA ILE A 79 16.29 5.21 -19.94
C ILE A 79 16.01 6.47 -19.12
N LYS A 80 14.98 6.45 -18.27
CA LYS A 80 14.66 7.52 -17.32
C LYS A 80 14.77 6.99 -15.89
N PRO A 81 15.91 7.21 -15.22
CA PRO A 81 16.15 6.64 -13.91
C PRO A 81 15.12 7.10 -12.87
N ARG A 82 14.58 6.14 -12.12
CA ARG A 82 13.78 6.35 -10.91
C ARG A 82 14.25 5.39 -9.84
N LYS A 83 14.52 5.91 -8.65
CA LYS A 83 14.89 5.12 -7.47
C LYS A 83 13.63 4.48 -6.88
N LEU A 84 13.18 3.37 -7.48
CA LEU A 84 11.97 2.67 -7.08
C LEU A 84 12.34 1.55 -6.09
N PRO A 85 11.75 1.53 -4.88
CA PRO A 85 12.03 0.50 -3.90
C PRO A 85 11.31 -0.81 -4.21
N PHE A 86 11.85 -1.90 -3.70
CA PHE A 86 11.20 -3.21 -3.75
C PHE A 86 10.10 -3.29 -2.69
N ILE A 87 8.94 -3.84 -3.08
CA ILE A 87 7.83 -4.05 -2.12
C ILE A 87 8.25 -4.96 -0.96
N LYS A 88 9.12 -5.93 -1.23
CA LYS A 88 9.66 -6.81 -0.20
C LYS A 88 10.38 -6.03 0.90
N ASP A 89 11.25 -5.10 0.53
CA ASP A 89 12.03 -4.32 1.50
C ASP A 89 11.14 -3.43 2.38
N ILE A 90 10.07 -2.89 1.80
CA ILE A 90 9.06 -2.11 2.55
C ILE A 90 8.35 -3.01 3.56
N LEU A 91 7.88 -4.18 3.13
CA LEU A 91 7.15 -5.10 4.01
C LEU A 91 8.05 -5.74 5.07
N ASP A 92 9.32 -6.00 4.77
CA ASP A 92 10.30 -6.47 5.75
C ASP A 92 10.41 -5.50 6.93
N ARG A 93 10.39 -4.17 6.68
CA ARG A 93 10.38 -3.14 7.75
C ARG A 93 9.13 -3.22 8.63
N ALA A 94 7.98 -3.55 8.05
CA ALA A 94 6.77 -3.75 8.85
C ALA A 94 6.83 -4.99 9.73
N VAL A 95 7.47 -6.05 9.25
CA VAL A 95 7.62 -7.32 9.98
C VAL A 95 8.57 -7.20 11.19
N GLU A 96 9.52 -6.27 11.17
CA GLU A 96 10.37 -5.97 12.32
C GLU A 96 9.56 -5.47 13.54
N SER A 97 8.36 -4.93 13.31
CA SER A 97 7.47 -4.50 14.40
C SER A 97 6.86 -5.68 15.16
N ASP A 98 6.55 -5.47 16.43
CA ASP A 98 5.79 -6.44 17.23
C ASP A 98 4.28 -6.27 16.99
N SER A 99 3.79 -6.72 15.83
CA SER A 99 2.39 -6.63 15.42
C SER A 99 1.79 -7.99 15.08
N ASP A 100 0.46 -8.11 15.27
CA ASP A 100 -0.33 -9.29 14.90
C ASP A 100 -0.67 -9.26 13.41
N TYR A 101 -0.98 -8.05 12.90
CA TYR A 101 -1.38 -7.79 11.53
C TYR A 101 -0.55 -6.66 10.91
N ILE A 102 -0.31 -6.77 9.62
CA ILE A 102 0.34 -5.76 8.78
C ILE A 102 -0.71 -5.20 7.81
N ILE A 103 -0.70 -3.89 7.64
CA ILE A 103 -1.42 -3.19 6.59
C ILE A 103 -0.40 -2.50 5.70
N TYR A 104 -0.51 -2.70 4.40
CA TYR A 104 0.20 -1.95 3.39
C TYR A 104 -0.79 -1.15 2.54
N THR A 105 -0.50 0.11 2.33
CA THR A 105 -1.11 0.94 1.29
C THR A 105 -0.04 1.69 0.52
N ASN A 106 -0.33 2.01 -0.74
CA ASN A 106 0.45 3.05 -1.41
C ASN A 106 0.30 4.37 -0.65
N VAL A 107 1.32 5.24 -0.74
CA VAL A 107 1.37 6.48 0.03
C VAL A 107 0.35 7.54 -0.40
N ASP A 108 -0.34 7.33 -1.51
CA ASP A 108 -1.40 8.16 -2.07
C ASP A 108 -2.82 7.63 -1.80
N ILE A 109 -2.92 6.60 -0.95
CA ILE A 109 -4.19 5.99 -0.57
C ILE A 109 -4.65 6.54 0.77
N SER A 110 -5.65 7.39 0.74
CA SER A 110 -6.29 7.94 1.92
C SER A 110 -7.37 7.02 2.48
N LEU A 111 -7.57 7.07 3.79
CA LEU A 111 -8.48 6.20 4.55
C LEU A 111 -9.74 6.96 4.99
N THR A 112 -10.87 6.26 5.09
CA THR A 112 -12.02 6.78 5.84
C THR A 112 -11.77 6.70 7.35
N LYS A 113 -12.49 7.49 8.13
CA LYS A 113 -12.35 7.52 9.61
C LYS A 113 -12.59 6.15 10.25
N GLU A 114 -13.49 5.35 9.69
CA GLU A 114 -13.90 4.04 10.19
C GLU A 114 -13.01 2.90 9.65
N PHE A 115 -11.98 3.19 8.87
CA PHE A 115 -11.17 2.17 8.18
C PHE A 115 -10.70 1.05 9.12
N TYR A 116 -9.95 1.40 10.16
CA TYR A 116 -9.42 0.38 11.08
C TYR A 116 -10.52 -0.33 11.87
N THR A 117 -11.60 0.34 12.20
CA THR A 117 -12.75 -0.28 12.88
C THR A 117 -13.36 -1.36 11.99
N LYS A 118 -13.56 -1.07 10.71
CA LYS A 118 -14.06 -2.06 9.74
C LYS A 118 -13.08 -3.21 9.53
N VAL A 119 -11.77 -2.93 9.47
CA VAL A 119 -10.74 -3.98 9.42
C VAL A 119 -10.87 -4.91 10.63
N LEU A 120 -11.02 -4.34 11.85
CA LEU A 120 -11.20 -5.12 13.07
C LEU A 120 -12.48 -5.96 13.07
N GLU A 121 -13.57 -5.48 12.47
CA GLU A 121 -14.82 -6.24 12.30
C GLU A 121 -14.59 -7.48 11.43
N TYR A 122 -13.92 -7.35 10.28
CA TYR A 122 -13.60 -8.50 9.42
C TYR A 122 -12.68 -9.49 10.12
N ILE A 123 -11.68 -9.02 10.87
CA ILE A 123 -10.80 -9.91 11.66
C ILE A 123 -11.61 -10.66 12.72
N LYS A 124 -12.56 -10.01 13.41
CA LYS A 124 -13.45 -10.67 14.38
C LYS A 124 -14.39 -11.69 13.74
N LEU A 125 -14.75 -11.52 12.46
CA LEU A 125 -15.50 -12.50 11.68
C LEU A 125 -14.64 -13.69 11.23
N GLY A 126 -13.35 -13.70 11.57
CA GLY A 126 -12.44 -14.82 11.32
C GLY A 126 -11.57 -14.64 10.06
N HIS A 127 -11.66 -13.52 9.36
CA HIS A 127 -10.77 -13.26 8.22
C HIS A 127 -9.35 -12.93 8.71
N ASP A 128 -8.37 -13.58 8.14
CA ASP A 128 -6.96 -13.36 8.44
C ASP A 128 -6.23 -12.48 7.41
N ALA A 129 -6.91 -12.14 6.31
CA ALA A 129 -6.45 -11.16 5.35
C ALA A 129 -7.61 -10.46 4.62
N LEU A 130 -7.40 -9.17 4.29
CA LEU A 130 -8.31 -8.36 3.49
C LEU A 130 -7.56 -7.75 2.32
N ILE A 131 -8.16 -7.81 1.14
CA ILE A 131 -7.68 -7.16 -0.08
C ILE A 131 -8.73 -6.12 -0.44
N ILE A 132 -8.36 -4.85 -0.44
CA ILE A 132 -9.30 -3.74 -0.49
C ILE A 132 -8.96 -2.88 -1.70
N ASN A 133 -9.93 -2.68 -2.60
CA ASN A 133 -9.74 -1.73 -3.67
C ASN A 133 -10.13 -0.31 -3.24
N ARG A 134 -9.74 0.67 -4.04
CA ARG A 134 -9.96 2.09 -3.79
C ARG A 134 -11.13 2.66 -4.59
N ILE A 135 -11.57 3.83 -4.16
CA ILE A 135 -12.37 4.75 -4.96
C ILE A 135 -11.45 5.81 -5.55
N THR A 136 -11.54 6.07 -6.84
CA THR A 136 -10.82 7.17 -7.50
C THR A 136 -11.66 8.44 -7.41
N MET A 137 -11.15 9.41 -6.69
CA MET A 137 -11.73 10.74 -6.50
C MET A 137 -11.16 11.73 -7.53
N PRO A 138 -11.80 12.88 -7.75
CA PRO A 138 -11.24 13.94 -8.58
C PRO A 138 -9.83 14.33 -8.11
N LYS A 139 -9.02 14.87 -9.05
CA LYS A 139 -7.72 15.48 -8.72
C LYS A 139 -7.86 16.55 -7.65
N TYR A 140 -6.75 16.86 -6.99
CA TYR A 140 -6.71 17.93 -5.99
C TYR A 140 -7.31 19.24 -6.54
N ASN A 141 -8.25 19.79 -5.79
CA ASN A 141 -9.04 20.96 -6.17
C ASN A 141 -9.10 22.03 -5.05
N ASN A 142 -8.05 22.12 -4.25
CA ASN A 142 -7.94 22.99 -3.07
C ASN A 142 -8.97 22.70 -1.95
N LYS A 143 -9.56 21.49 -1.96
CA LYS A 143 -10.43 21.00 -0.88
C LYS A 143 -9.60 20.16 0.10
N GLY A 144 -9.95 20.25 1.39
CA GLY A 144 -9.35 19.44 2.44
C GLY A 144 -9.91 18.00 2.48
N LEU A 145 -9.30 17.17 3.34
CA LEU A 145 -9.67 15.77 3.54
C LEU A 145 -11.18 15.56 3.77
N GLU A 146 -11.81 16.39 4.59
CA GLU A 146 -13.23 16.26 4.93
C GLU A 146 -14.12 16.28 3.69
N TRP A 147 -13.84 17.16 2.71
CA TRP A 147 -14.61 17.21 1.47
C TRP A 147 -14.54 15.87 0.70
N TYR A 148 -13.36 15.26 0.63
CA TYR A 148 -13.17 13.97 -0.05
C TYR A 148 -13.91 12.84 0.69
N LEU A 149 -13.88 12.86 2.02
CA LEU A 149 -14.57 11.87 2.85
C LEU A 149 -16.10 11.97 2.69
N GLU A 150 -16.66 13.19 2.70
CA GLU A 150 -18.09 13.42 2.50
C GLU A 150 -18.57 13.01 1.11
N ASN A 151 -17.71 13.15 0.10
CA ASN A 151 -18.04 12.88 -1.29
C ASN A 151 -17.52 11.53 -1.83
N ILE A 152 -16.97 10.66 -1.00
CA ILE A 152 -16.35 9.40 -1.44
C ILE A 152 -17.27 8.52 -2.30
N LYS A 153 -18.58 8.57 -2.04
CA LYS A 153 -19.59 7.81 -2.80
C LYS A 153 -19.80 8.32 -4.24
N THR A 154 -19.34 9.52 -4.55
CA THR A 154 -19.40 10.09 -5.91
C THR A 154 -18.20 9.73 -6.77
N GLY A 155 -17.17 9.14 -6.16
CA GLY A 155 -15.95 8.72 -6.84
C GLY A 155 -16.19 7.50 -7.74
N LYS A 156 -15.24 7.27 -8.62
CA LYS A 156 -15.27 6.14 -9.56
C LYS A 156 -14.66 4.88 -8.92
N LYS A 157 -15.29 3.74 -9.14
CA LYS A 157 -14.72 2.43 -8.77
C LYS A 157 -13.44 2.18 -9.57
N HIS A 158 -12.44 1.64 -8.90
CA HIS A 158 -11.18 1.23 -9.51
C HIS A 158 -11.10 -0.30 -9.58
N ALA A 159 -10.44 -0.84 -10.61
CA ALA A 159 -10.33 -2.29 -10.78
C ALA A 159 -9.20 -2.91 -9.95
N GLY A 160 -8.11 -2.17 -9.68
CA GLY A 160 -6.94 -2.64 -8.93
C GLY A 160 -7.10 -2.53 -7.42
N TYR A 161 -6.14 -3.09 -6.70
CA TYR A 161 -6.10 -3.13 -5.24
C TYR A 161 -4.87 -2.38 -4.74
N ASP A 162 -5.06 -1.48 -3.78
CA ASP A 162 -4.00 -0.64 -3.24
C ASP A 162 -3.90 -0.70 -1.71
N CYS A 163 -4.67 -1.60 -1.09
CA CYS A 163 -4.66 -1.80 0.35
C CYS A 163 -4.73 -3.30 0.66
N PHE A 164 -3.75 -3.78 1.40
CA PHE A 164 -3.60 -5.18 1.79
C PHE A 164 -3.43 -5.27 3.30
N VAL A 165 -4.32 -6.04 3.93
CA VAL A 165 -4.27 -6.38 5.35
C VAL A 165 -3.98 -7.87 5.44
N PHE A 166 -3.01 -8.28 6.23
CA PHE A 166 -2.73 -9.71 6.41
C PHE A 166 -2.10 -9.97 7.78
N LYS A 167 -2.34 -11.17 8.29
CA LYS A 167 -1.71 -11.64 9.51
C LYS A 167 -0.20 -11.74 9.30
N LYS A 168 0.58 -11.18 10.23
CA LYS A 168 2.06 -11.15 10.14
C LYS A 168 2.65 -12.55 9.88
N SER A 169 2.08 -13.60 10.47
CA SER A 169 2.57 -14.97 10.29
C SER A 169 2.44 -15.51 8.86
N ALA A 170 1.58 -14.93 8.01
CA ALA A 170 1.48 -15.32 6.61
C ALA A 170 2.65 -14.79 5.77
N TYR A 171 3.21 -13.65 6.16
CA TYR A 171 4.24 -12.96 5.38
C TYR A 171 5.51 -13.80 5.18
N SER A 172 5.91 -14.61 6.15
CA SER A 172 7.11 -15.46 6.01
C SER A 172 7.08 -16.43 4.84
N LYS A 173 5.90 -16.63 4.25
CA LYS A 173 5.67 -17.48 3.07
C LYS A 173 5.57 -16.68 1.77
N PHE A 174 5.47 -15.34 1.83
CA PHE A 174 5.26 -14.53 0.64
C PHE A 174 6.44 -14.63 -0.33
N ILE A 175 6.12 -14.70 -1.60
CA ILE A 175 7.06 -14.79 -2.73
C ILE A 175 6.93 -13.49 -3.51
N LEU A 176 7.83 -12.53 -3.24
CA LEU A 176 7.72 -11.15 -3.72
C LEU A 176 8.81 -10.76 -4.73
N GLY A 177 9.90 -11.57 -4.83
CA GLY A 177 11.02 -11.31 -5.74
C GLY A 177 11.52 -9.86 -5.70
N HIS A 178 11.75 -9.30 -6.87
CA HIS A 178 12.22 -7.93 -7.06
C HIS A 178 11.13 -6.98 -7.59
N ILE A 179 9.86 -7.22 -7.29
CA ILE A 179 8.77 -6.32 -7.68
C ILE A 179 8.99 -4.94 -7.03
N VAL A 180 9.05 -3.90 -7.86
CA VAL A 180 9.17 -2.51 -7.40
C VAL A 180 7.82 -1.81 -7.36
N ILE A 181 7.67 -0.87 -6.42
CA ILE A 181 6.46 -0.03 -6.32
C ILE A 181 6.51 1.15 -7.31
N GLY A 182 5.37 1.82 -7.53
CA GLY A 182 5.28 2.98 -8.44
C GLY A 182 5.18 2.62 -9.92
N ILE A 183 4.99 1.34 -10.23
CA ILE A 183 4.77 0.75 -11.56
C ILE A 183 3.67 -0.33 -11.41
N ASN A 184 3.16 -0.85 -12.53
CA ASN A 184 2.17 -1.92 -12.57
C ASN A 184 2.67 -3.26 -11.96
N TRP A 185 1.76 -4.20 -11.74
CA TRP A 185 1.92 -5.58 -11.25
C TRP A 185 2.07 -5.76 -9.74
N ILE A 186 2.31 -4.69 -8.96
CA ILE A 186 2.44 -4.81 -7.51
C ILE A 186 1.14 -5.35 -6.86
N ASP A 187 0.00 -4.82 -7.28
CA ASP A 187 -1.32 -5.21 -6.78
C ASP A 187 -1.62 -6.68 -7.09
N GLU A 188 -1.30 -7.14 -8.30
CA GLU A 188 -1.49 -8.52 -8.71
C GLU A 188 -0.61 -9.49 -7.90
N ILE A 189 0.66 -9.16 -7.67
CA ILE A 189 1.57 -10.03 -6.91
C ILE A 189 1.17 -10.08 -5.44
N LEU A 190 0.82 -8.96 -4.83
CA LEU A 190 0.32 -8.96 -3.46
C LEU A 190 -1.01 -9.70 -3.32
N LEU A 191 -1.96 -9.51 -4.25
CA LEU A 191 -3.21 -10.24 -4.30
C LEU A 191 -2.97 -11.76 -4.29
N ARG A 192 -2.11 -12.24 -5.21
CA ARG A 192 -1.80 -13.67 -5.33
C ARG A 192 -1.12 -14.23 -4.09
N ASN A 193 -0.16 -13.51 -3.52
CA ASN A 193 0.49 -13.92 -2.27
C ASN A 193 -0.55 -14.06 -1.14
N VAL A 194 -1.40 -13.06 -0.95
CA VAL A 194 -2.43 -13.11 0.10
C VAL A 194 -3.40 -14.27 -0.14
N LEU A 195 -3.90 -14.46 -1.38
CA LEU A 195 -4.81 -15.55 -1.71
C LEU A 195 -4.18 -16.96 -1.63
N THR A 196 -2.85 -17.04 -1.70
CA THR A 196 -2.12 -18.31 -1.61
C THR A 196 -1.83 -18.70 -0.16
N PHE A 197 -1.46 -17.73 0.68
CA PHE A 197 -0.88 -18.00 1.99
C PHE A 197 -1.76 -17.61 3.18
N ALA A 198 -2.81 -16.82 2.99
CA ALA A 198 -3.80 -16.60 4.03
C ALA A 198 -4.79 -17.77 4.11
N CYS A 199 -5.30 -18.05 5.31
CA CYS A 199 -6.23 -19.15 5.54
C CYS A 199 -7.68 -18.80 5.18
N ASN A 200 -8.09 -17.56 5.44
CA ASN A 200 -9.45 -17.06 5.20
C ASN A 200 -9.44 -15.63 4.66
N PRO A 201 -8.84 -15.40 3.47
CA PRO A 201 -8.79 -14.07 2.87
C PRO A 201 -10.16 -13.62 2.37
N ILE A 202 -10.40 -12.30 2.36
CA ILE A 202 -11.57 -11.69 1.74
C ILE A 202 -11.17 -10.57 0.79
N VAL A 203 -11.80 -10.52 -0.38
CA VAL A 203 -11.63 -9.46 -1.38
C VAL A 203 -12.81 -8.51 -1.31
N LEU A 204 -12.55 -7.25 -0.97
CA LEU A 204 -13.56 -6.21 -0.81
C LEU A 204 -13.52 -5.27 -2.01
N GLN A 205 -14.57 -5.33 -2.84
CA GLN A 205 -14.72 -4.46 -3.99
C GLN A 205 -15.61 -3.26 -3.66
N SER A 206 -15.07 -2.07 -3.81
CA SER A 206 -15.75 -0.78 -3.56
C SER A 206 -16.39 -0.65 -2.16
N PRO A 207 -15.67 -0.99 -1.09
CA PRO A 207 -16.22 -0.92 0.27
C PRO A 207 -16.26 0.52 0.81
N TYR A 208 -15.84 1.51 0.02
CA TYR A 208 -15.71 2.92 0.42
C TYR A 208 -14.89 3.10 1.71
N MET A 209 -13.80 2.33 1.83
CA MET A 209 -12.87 2.38 2.97
C MET A 209 -11.61 3.18 2.65
N THR A 210 -11.24 3.21 1.36
CA THR A 210 -10.02 3.85 0.85
C THR A 210 -10.32 4.65 -0.42
N PHE A 211 -9.58 5.72 -0.64
CA PHE A 211 -9.67 6.49 -1.88
C PHE A 211 -8.32 7.04 -2.32
N HIS A 212 -8.21 7.34 -3.61
CA HIS A 212 -7.07 7.95 -4.27
C HIS A 212 -7.52 9.24 -4.98
N MET A 213 -6.72 10.31 -4.87
CA MET A 213 -6.97 11.55 -5.61
C MET A 213 -6.33 11.52 -6.98
N GLY A 214 -7.13 11.79 -8.01
CA GLY A 214 -6.65 11.78 -9.38
C GLY A 214 -6.37 10.37 -9.91
N ASP A 215 -5.77 10.31 -11.07
CA ASP A 215 -5.30 9.08 -11.73
C ASP A 215 -4.33 9.50 -12.84
N ASP A 216 -3.18 10.05 -12.46
CA ASP A 216 -2.23 10.65 -13.42
C ASP A 216 -1.53 9.63 -14.30
N LEU A 217 -1.57 8.34 -13.94
CA LEU A 217 -1.02 7.24 -14.74
C LEU A 217 0.40 7.48 -15.29
N ILE A 218 1.23 8.26 -14.57
CA ILE A 218 2.59 8.63 -14.98
C ILE A 218 3.41 7.39 -15.37
N TRP A 219 3.19 6.29 -14.67
CA TRP A 219 3.87 5.02 -14.97
C TRP A 219 3.59 4.47 -16.39
N LYS A 220 2.54 4.94 -17.07
CA LYS A 220 2.22 4.58 -18.46
C LYS A 220 3.04 5.34 -19.48
N ASP A 221 3.72 6.40 -19.09
CA ASP A 221 4.58 7.17 -19.99
C ASP A 221 5.60 6.24 -20.68
N ARG A 222 5.88 6.56 -21.93
CA ARG A 222 6.76 5.81 -22.81
C ARG A 222 8.18 5.70 -22.24
N ASP A 223 8.62 6.74 -21.57
CA ASP A 223 9.93 6.83 -20.92
C ASP A 223 10.15 5.78 -19.80
N TYR A 224 9.08 5.16 -19.29
CA TYR A 224 9.15 4.12 -18.25
C TYR A 224 8.86 2.71 -18.78
N SER A 225 8.96 2.51 -20.11
CA SER A 225 8.64 1.23 -20.76
C SER A 225 9.55 0.08 -20.34
N ASP A 226 10.83 0.35 -20.12
CA ASP A 226 11.82 -0.63 -19.67
C ASP A 226 11.58 -1.06 -18.22
N GLN A 227 11.25 -0.12 -17.34
CA GLN A 227 10.88 -0.40 -15.96
C GLN A 227 9.59 -1.23 -15.86
N ARG A 228 8.57 -0.90 -16.69
CA ARG A 228 7.35 -1.70 -16.81
C ARG A 228 7.63 -3.13 -17.27
N LYS A 229 8.53 -3.26 -18.27
CA LYS A 229 8.93 -4.58 -18.76
C LYS A 229 9.66 -5.39 -17.69
N PHE A 230 10.51 -4.76 -16.91
CA PHE A 230 11.17 -5.40 -15.77
C PHE A 230 10.14 -5.98 -14.80
N ASN A 231 9.23 -5.15 -14.26
CA ASN A 231 8.20 -5.60 -13.33
C ASN A 231 7.28 -6.67 -13.94
N GLN A 232 6.98 -6.58 -15.24
CA GLN A 232 6.15 -7.57 -15.92
C GLN A 232 6.83 -8.94 -15.98
N LEU A 233 8.11 -8.99 -16.34
CA LEU A 233 8.86 -10.25 -16.42
C LEU A 233 9.00 -10.89 -15.03
N GLU A 234 9.33 -10.08 -14.03
CA GLU A 234 9.40 -10.51 -12.64
C GLU A 234 8.05 -11.05 -12.17
N ALA A 235 6.96 -10.31 -12.44
CA ALA A 235 5.63 -10.73 -12.05
C ALA A 235 5.21 -12.06 -12.70
N TYR A 236 5.51 -12.30 -13.96
CA TYR A 236 5.18 -13.56 -14.61
C TYR A 236 5.93 -14.74 -13.98
N ALA A 237 7.22 -14.59 -13.71
CA ALA A 237 8.00 -15.63 -13.02
C ALA A 237 7.42 -15.96 -11.63
N LEU A 238 7.06 -14.93 -10.86
CA LEU A 238 6.47 -15.10 -9.54
C LEU A 238 5.05 -15.72 -9.60
N MET A 239 4.26 -15.38 -10.62
CA MET A 239 2.94 -15.99 -10.80
C MET A 239 3.02 -17.49 -11.09
N ASP A 240 4.00 -17.91 -11.90
CA ASP A 240 4.25 -19.31 -12.17
C ASP A 240 4.68 -20.05 -10.90
N GLU A 241 5.56 -19.46 -10.09
CA GLU A 241 6.00 -20.01 -8.80
C GLU A 241 4.83 -20.16 -7.82
N LEU A 242 4.00 -19.12 -7.68
CA LEU A 242 2.81 -19.12 -6.81
C LEU A 242 1.76 -20.15 -7.27
N ALA A 243 1.59 -20.34 -8.58
CA ALA A 243 0.68 -21.35 -9.13
C ALA A 243 1.14 -22.77 -8.79
N ASN A 244 2.44 -23.03 -8.92
CA ASN A 244 3.04 -24.33 -8.58
C ASN A 244 2.94 -24.64 -7.08
N HIS A 245 3.03 -23.62 -6.23
CA HIS A 245 2.86 -23.78 -4.77
C HIS A 245 1.45 -24.26 -4.40
N LYS A 246 0.40 -23.77 -5.08
CA LYS A 246 -0.99 -24.21 -4.87
C LYS A 246 -1.24 -25.67 -5.28
N LEU A 247 -0.47 -26.19 -6.22
CA LEU A 247 -0.63 -27.58 -6.71
C LEU A 247 0.09 -28.60 -5.82
N SER A 248 0.99 -28.14 -4.94
CA SER A 248 1.81 -29.01 -4.07
C SER A 248 1.31 -29.10 -2.62
N VAL A 249 0.22 -28.43 -2.30
CA VAL A 249 -0.47 -28.42 -1.00
C VAL A 249 -1.86 -29.00 -1.15
#